data_26f5ccaf28686192f4bfdb954f808e20
#
_entry.id   26f5ccaf28686192f4bfdb954f808e20
#
_cell.length_a   1.000
_cell.length_b   1.000
_cell.length_c   1.000
_cell.angle_alpha   90.00
_cell.angle_beta   90.00
_cell.angle_gamma   90.00
#
_symmetry.space_group_name_H-M   'P 1'
#
loop_
_entity.id
_entity.type
_entity.pdbx_description
1 polymer ?
#
loop_
_entity_poly.entity_id
_entity_poly.type
_entity_poly.pdbx_seq_one_letter_code
_entity_poly.pdbx_strand_id
1 'polypeptide(L)'
;MQTGEVIREYRKRKNITQEEMANRLGVTAPAVNKWENGNSQPDIKLLAPIARLLNITLDTLLSFQEELTTEEIHSIVHEIDAKLTNESYEEAFQWAKGKIEQYPNCEQLIWQMALILDAWRLAKNIPDAEKYEGYINDCYVRALDSEDENIRNRAADSLFGFYTRKEQYEKAEEYLNNFSSQNPERKRKQAFIYSKTNRVHEAYKAYEELLFSGYQMMSIVFQSIYMLTMHDKDREKAHMLVEKQRKLANIFDMGEYNETSCGLDFATQEKDVEATIETMEKMLASIGKLCDFTKSALYEHMEFKEIKEEFFIRQQENLLACFRDEETYGYMKKSKRWQELVSSN
;
A
#
# COMPACT_ATOMS: atom_id res chain seq x y z
N MET A 1 26.70 7.24 -19.87
CA MET A 1 27.70 7.40 -20.96
C MET A 1 28.57 6.15 -20.98
N GLN A 2 29.06 5.72 -22.18
CA GLN A 2 30.05 4.65 -22.22
C GLN A 2 31.43 5.19 -21.89
N THR A 3 32.29 4.40 -21.28
CA THR A 3 33.68 4.78 -20.90
C THR A 3 34.42 5.52 -22.00
N GLY A 4 34.29 5.09 -23.26
CA GLY A 4 34.92 5.74 -24.41
C GLY A 4 34.42 7.16 -24.66
N GLU A 5 33.11 7.41 -24.46
CA GLU A 5 32.52 8.75 -24.58
C GLU A 5 33.06 9.69 -23.51
N VAL A 6 33.19 9.20 -22.27
CA VAL A 6 33.78 9.95 -21.15
C VAL A 6 35.24 10.31 -21.46
N ILE A 7 36.02 9.34 -21.92
CA ILE A 7 37.45 9.59 -22.34
C ILE A 7 37.47 10.71 -23.37
N ARG A 8 36.65 10.61 -24.42
CA ARG A 8 36.59 11.59 -25.51
C ARG A 8 36.20 12.98 -25.03
N GLU A 9 35.19 13.06 -24.18
CA GLU A 9 34.69 14.33 -23.64
C GLU A 9 35.74 15.02 -22.78
N TYR A 10 36.30 14.33 -21.79
CA TYR A 10 37.28 14.92 -20.86
C TYR A 10 38.63 15.19 -21.52
N ARG A 11 39.06 14.38 -22.50
CA ARG A 11 40.21 14.67 -23.31
C ARG A 11 40.05 16.00 -24.08
N LYS A 12 38.87 16.18 -24.72
CA LYS A 12 38.54 17.43 -25.43
C LYS A 12 38.47 18.63 -24.47
N ARG A 13 37.90 18.49 -23.30
CA ARG A 13 37.88 19.53 -22.27
C ARG A 13 39.30 19.96 -21.85
N LYS A 14 40.24 19.04 -21.87
CA LYS A 14 41.67 19.33 -21.59
C LYS A 14 42.46 19.83 -22.81
N ASN A 15 41.81 19.95 -23.97
CA ASN A 15 42.45 20.39 -25.22
C ASN A 15 43.66 19.54 -25.62
N ILE A 16 43.70 18.25 -25.31
CA ILE A 16 44.75 17.33 -25.73
C ILE A 16 44.26 16.45 -26.89
N THR A 17 45.16 16.18 -27.84
CA THR A 17 44.92 15.30 -28.99
C THR A 17 44.91 13.82 -28.57
N GLN A 18 44.37 12.92 -29.41
CA GLN A 18 44.45 11.48 -29.17
C GLN A 18 45.93 11.01 -29.15
N GLU A 19 46.79 11.61 -29.96
CA GLU A 19 48.22 11.33 -30.02
C GLU A 19 48.94 11.75 -28.75
N GLU A 20 48.67 12.97 -28.24
CA GLU A 20 49.21 13.44 -26.98
C GLU A 20 48.76 12.57 -25.79
N MET A 21 47.48 12.19 -25.77
CA MET A 21 46.95 11.27 -24.76
C MET A 21 47.64 9.91 -24.81
N ALA A 22 47.82 9.35 -26.03
CA ALA A 22 48.47 8.09 -26.26
C ALA A 22 49.94 8.11 -25.78
N ASN A 23 50.68 9.16 -26.14
CA ASN A 23 52.06 9.34 -25.71
C ASN A 23 52.21 9.42 -24.19
N ARG A 24 51.30 10.13 -23.50
CA ARG A 24 51.34 10.26 -22.02
C ARG A 24 50.96 8.95 -21.29
N LEU A 25 50.19 8.08 -21.94
CA LEU A 25 49.73 6.79 -21.38
C LEU A 25 50.62 5.61 -21.82
N GLY A 26 51.59 5.83 -22.72
CA GLY A 26 52.44 4.77 -23.26
C GLY A 26 51.69 3.78 -24.16
N VAL A 27 50.68 4.26 -24.89
CA VAL A 27 49.86 3.47 -25.83
C VAL A 27 49.91 4.08 -27.23
N THR A 28 49.23 3.48 -28.20
CA THR A 28 49.18 4.02 -29.58
C THR A 28 47.93 4.90 -29.77
N ALA A 29 48.01 5.94 -30.62
CA ALA A 29 46.87 6.77 -30.96
C ALA A 29 45.65 5.97 -31.53
N PRO A 30 45.86 4.93 -32.38
CA PRO A 30 44.77 4.03 -32.76
C PRO A 30 44.10 3.31 -31.61
N ALA A 31 44.78 3.01 -30.51
CA ALA A 31 44.14 2.40 -29.32
C ALA A 31 43.21 3.40 -28.66
N VAL A 32 43.63 4.65 -28.45
CA VAL A 32 42.80 5.73 -27.91
C VAL A 32 41.56 5.95 -28.81
N ASN A 33 41.75 5.98 -30.11
CA ASN A 33 40.65 6.10 -31.08
C ASN A 33 39.63 4.96 -30.95
N LYS A 34 40.08 3.69 -30.83
CA LYS A 34 39.22 2.53 -30.63
C LYS A 34 38.41 2.63 -29.33
N TRP A 35 39.03 3.12 -28.24
CA TRP A 35 38.32 3.31 -26.97
C TRP A 35 37.22 4.37 -27.11
N GLU A 36 37.54 5.54 -27.69
CA GLU A 36 36.61 6.65 -27.86
C GLU A 36 35.43 6.34 -28.77
N ASN A 37 35.59 5.38 -29.69
CA ASN A 37 34.53 4.93 -30.61
C ASN A 37 33.85 3.62 -30.13
N GLY A 38 34.17 3.14 -28.92
CA GLY A 38 33.55 1.94 -28.36
C GLY A 38 33.97 0.62 -29.00
N ASN A 39 34.96 0.64 -29.91
CA ASN A 39 35.46 -0.54 -30.63
C ASN A 39 36.32 -1.47 -29.76
N SER A 40 36.83 -0.97 -28.66
CA SER A 40 37.52 -1.73 -27.61
C SER A 40 37.51 -0.95 -26.31
N GLN A 41 37.77 -1.64 -25.20
CA GLN A 41 37.90 -1.02 -23.87
C GLN A 41 39.41 -0.87 -23.50
N PRO A 42 39.79 0.13 -22.68
CA PRO A 42 41.11 0.20 -22.09
C PRO A 42 41.39 -1.02 -21.20
N ASP A 43 42.63 -1.47 -21.14
CA ASP A 43 43.06 -2.45 -20.14
C ASP A 43 42.83 -1.88 -18.73
N ILE A 44 42.41 -2.75 -17.79
CA ILE A 44 42.13 -2.36 -16.40
C ILE A 44 43.27 -1.60 -15.74
N LYS A 45 44.54 -1.93 -16.11
CA LYS A 45 45.73 -1.25 -15.60
C LYS A 45 45.87 0.20 -16.09
N LEU A 46 45.18 0.54 -17.18
CA LEU A 46 45.21 1.90 -17.75
C LEU A 46 44.07 2.78 -17.18
N LEU A 47 43.05 2.23 -16.54
CA LEU A 47 41.95 3.03 -16.03
C LEU A 47 42.40 4.09 -15.05
N ALA A 48 43.22 3.73 -14.06
CA ALA A 48 43.76 4.71 -13.10
C ALA A 48 44.68 5.76 -13.72
N PRO A 49 45.65 5.42 -14.64
CA PRO A 49 46.41 6.41 -15.42
C PRO A 49 45.49 7.33 -16.25
N ILE A 50 44.50 6.83 -16.93
CA ILE A 50 43.51 7.61 -17.71
C ILE A 50 42.76 8.59 -16.79
N ALA A 51 42.20 8.13 -15.68
CA ALA A 51 41.51 8.98 -14.73
C ALA A 51 42.37 10.10 -14.18
N ARG A 52 43.63 9.81 -13.81
CA ARG A 52 44.59 10.83 -13.37
C ARG A 52 44.94 11.82 -14.48
N LEU A 53 45.20 11.33 -15.71
CA LEU A 53 45.50 12.20 -16.85
C LEU A 53 44.34 13.14 -17.15
N LEU A 54 43.11 12.65 -17.08
CA LEU A 54 41.88 13.43 -17.33
C LEU A 54 41.48 14.27 -16.13
N ASN A 55 42.03 14.01 -14.93
CA ASN A 55 41.70 14.66 -13.66
C ASN A 55 40.24 14.41 -13.24
N ILE A 56 39.83 13.16 -13.33
CA ILE A 56 38.51 12.65 -12.93
C ILE A 56 38.65 11.44 -11.99
N THR A 57 37.58 11.06 -11.32
CA THR A 57 37.55 9.82 -10.54
C THR A 57 37.38 8.59 -11.45
N LEU A 58 37.66 7.40 -10.94
CA LEU A 58 37.36 6.16 -11.66
C LEU A 58 35.84 5.99 -11.86
N ASP A 59 35.03 6.41 -10.90
CA ASP A 59 33.58 6.36 -11.01
C ASP A 59 33.07 7.21 -12.16
N THR A 60 33.61 8.45 -12.29
CA THR A 60 33.32 9.31 -13.45
C THR A 60 33.76 8.65 -14.75
N LEU A 61 35.00 8.08 -14.79
CA LEU A 61 35.56 7.45 -15.99
C LEU A 61 34.70 6.25 -16.45
N LEU A 62 34.22 5.45 -15.50
CA LEU A 62 33.43 4.25 -15.75
C LEU A 62 31.92 4.54 -15.84
N SER A 63 31.51 5.81 -15.62
CA SER A 63 30.12 6.22 -15.46
C SER A 63 29.41 5.36 -14.41
N PHE A 64 30.13 5.05 -13.32
CA PHE A 64 29.58 4.28 -12.22
C PHE A 64 28.60 5.12 -11.43
N GLN A 65 27.43 4.60 -11.25
CA GLN A 65 26.42 5.06 -10.30
C GLN A 65 26.15 3.92 -9.32
N GLU A 66 26.18 4.23 -8.04
CA GLU A 66 25.94 3.23 -7.01
C GLU A 66 24.48 2.78 -7.04
N GLU A 67 23.58 3.74 -7.25
CA GLU A 67 22.13 3.49 -7.29
C GLU A 67 21.49 4.23 -8.48
N LEU A 68 20.39 3.63 -8.99
CA LEU A 68 19.53 4.30 -9.96
C LEU A 68 18.60 5.28 -9.25
N THR A 69 18.41 6.45 -9.83
CA THR A 69 17.35 7.36 -9.39
C THR A 69 15.97 6.80 -9.75
N THR A 70 14.93 7.29 -9.07
CA THR A 70 13.53 6.91 -9.36
C THR A 70 13.15 7.18 -10.83
N GLU A 71 13.61 8.31 -11.38
CA GLU A 71 13.39 8.71 -12.78
C GLU A 71 14.06 7.74 -13.76
N GLU A 72 15.27 7.30 -13.46
CA GLU A 72 16.00 6.32 -14.29
C GLU A 72 15.30 4.96 -14.25
N ILE A 73 14.84 4.51 -13.07
CA ILE A 73 14.05 3.28 -12.94
C ILE A 73 12.76 3.40 -13.76
N HIS A 74 12.03 4.51 -13.66
CA HIS A 74 10.83 4.74 -14.46
C HIS A 74 11.11 4.70 -15.96
N SER A 75 12.21 5.33 -16.41
CA SER A 75 12.62 5.30 -17.82
C SER A 75 12.88 3.88 -18.32
N ILE A 76 13.60 3.07 -17.54
CA ILE A 76 13.89 1.67 -17.86
C ILE A 76 12.58 0.85 -17.89
N VAL A 77 11.66 1.11 -16.96
CA VAL A 77 10.33 0.45 -16.90
C VAL A 77 9.46 0.82 -18.11
N HIS A 78 9.49 2.07 -18.57
CA HIS A 78 8.81 2.45 -19.80
C HIS A 78 9.43 1.80 -21.04
N GLU A 79 10.75 1.63 -21.07
CA GLU A 79 11.44 0.97 -22.19
C GLU A 79 11.05 -0.50 -22.30
N ILE A 80 10.97 -1.26 -21.19
CA ILE A 80 10.53 -2.66 -21.25
C ILE A 80 9.08 -2.78 -21.74
N ASP A 81 8.17 -1.91 -21.31
CA ASP A 81 6.78 -1.92 -21.76
C ASP A 81 6.66 -1.65 -23.27
N ALA A 82 7.44 -0.69 -23.79
CA ALA A 82 7.55 -0.42 -25.21
C ALA A 82 8.10 -1.62 -26.00
N LYS A 83 9.11 -2.32 -25.47
CA LYS A 83 9.68 -3.52 -26.10
C LYS A 83 8.67 -4.67 -26.13
N LEU A 84 7.98 -4.93 -25.01
CA LEU A 84 6.94 -5.96 -24.93
C LEU A 84 5.76 -5.68 -25.87
N THR A 85 5.55 -4.42 -26.25
CA THR A 85 4.54 -4.02 -27.23
C THR A 85 4.99 -4.25 -28.67
N ASN A 86 6.28 -4.01 -29.00
CA ASN A 86 6.79 -3.92 -30.37
C ASN A 86 7.70 -5.08 -30.79
N GLU A 87 8.24 -5.82 -29.83
CA GLU A 87 9.20 -6.92 -30.05
C GLU A 87 8.61 -8.25 -29.55
N SER A 88 9.32 -9.36 -29.77
CA SER A 88 8.92 -10.64 -29.18
C SER A 88 9.13 -10.62 -27.66
N TYR A 89 8.32 -11.41 -26.94
CA TYR A 89 8.49 -11.54 -25.49
C TYR A 89 9.89 -12.03 -25.11
N GLU A 90 10.48 -12.95 -25.90
CA GLU A 90 11.84 -13.46 -25.67
C GLU A 90 12.88 -12.33 -25.75
N GLU A 91 12.82 -11.49 -26.77
CA GLU A 91 13.77 -10.35 -26.92
C GLU A 91 13.63 -9.35 -25.77
N ALA A 92 12.40 -8.99 -25.42
CA ALA A 92 12.11 -8.12 -24.29
C ALA A 92 12.58 -8.72 -22.96
N PHE A 93 12.38 -10.02 -22.77
CA PHE A 93 12.84 -10.75 -21.59
C PHE A 93 14.38 -10.74 -21.47
N GLN A 94 15.09 -11.03 -22.56
CA GLN A 94 16.56 -11.00 -22.55
C GLN A 94 17.09 -9.59 -22.28
N TRP A 95 16.45 -8.56 -22.83
CA TRP A 95 16.80 -7.18 -22.55
C TRP A 95 16.59 -6.83 -21.05
N ALA A 96 15.45 -7.20 -20.48
CA ALA A 96 15.14 -6.98 -19.06
C ALA A 96 16.15 -7.69 -18.15
N LYS A 97 16.50 -8.95 -18.50
CA LYS A 97 17.53 -9.70 -17.79
C LYS A 97 18.88 -8.99 -17.83
N GLY A 98 19.29 -8.48 -18.98
CA GLY A 98 20.54 -7.71 -19.12
C GLY A 98 20.53 -6.43 -18.27
N LYS A 99 19.38 -5.76 -18.12
CA LYS A 99 19.24 -4.60 -17.23
C LYS A 99 19.36 -4.98 -15.76
N ILE A 100 18.74 -6.07 -15.34
CA ILE A 100 18.87 -6.61 -13.98
C ILE A 100 20.33 -7.01 -13.66
N GLU A 101 21.03 -7.61 -14.62
CA GLU A 101 22.44 -7.97 -14.48
C GLU A 101 23.36 -6.72 -14.40
N GLN A 102 22.96 -5.63 -15.06
CA GLN A 102 23.69 -4.35 -14.99
C GLN A 102 23.53 -3.66 -13.63
N TYR A 103 22.38 -3.83 -12.96
CA TYR A 103 22.06 -3.26 -11.66
C TYR A 103 21.62 -4.34 -10.67
N PRO A 104 22.54 -5.24 -10.26
CA PRO A 104 22.22 -6.45 -9.54
C PRO A 104 21.70 -6.22 -8.11
N ASN A 105 21.93 -5.04 -7.53
CA ASN A 105 21.53 -4.68 -6.19
C ASN A 105 20.38 -3.65 -6.16
N CYS A 106 19.73 -3.39 -7.31
CA CYS A 106 18.58 -2.50 -7.36
C CYS A 106 17.30 -3.33 -7.25
N GLU A 107 16.87 -3.68 -6.02
CA GLU A 107 15.72 -4.54 -5.76
C GLU A 107 14.43 -3.95 -6.32
N GLN A 108 14.28 -2.62 -6.32
CA GLN A 108 13.13 -1.95 -6.93
C GLN A 108 13.05 -2.22 -8.43
N LEU A 109 14.14 -2.10 -9.16
CA LEU A 109 14.18 -2.43 -10.58
C LEU A 109 13.91 -3.91 -10.83
N ILE A 110 14.56 -4.78 -10.06
CA ILE A 110 14.41 -6.24 -10.15
C ILE A 110 12.94 -6.62 -9.99
N TRP A 111 12.28 -6.12 -8.94
CA TRP A 111 10.87 -6.39 -8.68
C TRP A 111 9.97 -5.85 -9.80
N GLN A 112 10.17 -4.60 -10.24
CA GLN A 112 9.33 -3.98 -11.27
C GLN A 112 9.46 -4.71 -12.62
N MET A 113 10.67 -5.08 -13.01
CA MET A 113 10.90 -5.88 -14.23
C MET A 113 10.21 -7.23 -14.17
N ALA A 114 10.36 -7.94 -13.05
CA ALA A 114 9.68 -9.22 -12.84
C ALA A 114 8.16 -9.09 -12.89
N LEU A 115 7.60 -8.03 -12.29
CA LEU A 115 6.16 -7.76 -12.28
C LEU A 115 5.61 -7.54 -13.69
N ILE A 116 6.29 -6.74 -14.50
CA ILE A 116 5.87 -6.44 -15.88
C ILE A 116 5.96 -7.70 -16.75
N LEU A 117 7.08 -8.41 -16.65
CA LEU A 117 7.26 -9.68 -17.40
C LEU A 117 6.20 -10.71 -17.02
N ASP A 118 5.88 -10.86 -15.72
CA ASP A 118 4.85 -11.79 -15.26
C ASP A 118 3.46 -11.39 -15.74
N ALA A 119 3.13 -10.09 -15.65
CA ALA A 119 1.85 -9.56 -16.12
C ALA A 119 1.62 -9.79 -17.61
N TRP A 120 2.62 -9.50 -18.45
CA TRP A 120 2.54 -9.73 -19.89
C TRP A 120 2.46 -11.22 -20.25
N ARG A 121 3.24 -12.06 -19.57
CA ARG A 121 3.20 -13.51 -19.72
C ARG A 121 1.81 -14.09 -19.44
N LEU A 122 1.13 -13.56 -18.42
CA LEU A 122 -0.22 -13.99 -18.02
C LEU A 122 -1.30 -13.42 -18.95
N ALA A 123 -1.13 -12.20 -19.44
CA ALA A 123 -2.15 -11.51 -20.26
C ALA A 123 -2.10 -11.91 -21.74
N LYS A 124 -0.94 -12.27 -22.26
CA LYS A 124 -0.73 -12.66 -23.66
C LYS A 124 -0.39 -14.14 -23.69
N ASN A 125 -1.05 -14.93 -24.49
CA ASN A 125 -0.77 -16.37 -24.66
C ASN A 125 0.64 -16.59 -25.22
N ILE A 126 1.66 -16.36 -24.38
CA ILE A 126 3.07 -16.50 -24.75
C ILE A 126 3.38 -18.00 -24.91
N PRO A 127 3.92 -18.44 -26.04
CA PRO A 127 4.35 -19.81 -26.20
C PRO A 127 5.42 -20.19 -25.18
N ASP A 128 5.31 -21.39 -24.63
CA ASP A 128 6.26 -21.93 -23.63
C ASP A 128 6.50 -20.97 -22.44
N ALA A 129 5.45 -20.25 -22.01
CA ALA A 129 5.54 -19.22 -20.96
C ALA A 129 6.15 -19.72 -19.64
N GLU A 130 6.04 -21.02 -19.37
CA GLU A 130 6.57 -21.67 -18.17
C GLU A 130 8.09 -21.57 -18.05
N LYS A 131 8.82 -21.52 -19.17
CA LYS A 131 10.30 -21.41 -19.16
C LYS A 131 10.83 -20.15 -18.51
N TYR A 132 10.01 -19.10 -18.42
CA TYR A 132 10.38 -17.80 -17.82
C TYR A 132 10.07 -17.71 -16.32
N GLU A 133 9.20 -18.61 -15.82
CA GLU A 133 8.68 -18.54 -14.44
C GLU A 133 9.77 -18.63 -13.38
N GLY A 134 10.75 -19.51 -13.59
CA GLY A 134 11.85 -19.68 -12.63
C GLY A 134 12.60 -18.37 -12.39
N TYR A 135 13.02 -17.71 -13.47
CA TYR A 135 13.74 -16.44 -13.38
C TYR A 135 12.89 -15.32 -12.75
N ILE A 136 11.61 -15.23 -13.14
CA ILE A 136 10.69 -14.23 -12.59
C ILE A 136 10.50 -14.45 -11.08
N ASN A 137 10.31 -15.71 -10.66
CA ASN A 137 10.19 -16.06 -9.25
C ASN A 137 11.48 -15.71 -8.47
N ASP A 138 12.66 -16.05 -9.02
CA ASP A 138 13.95 -15.70 -8.40
C ASP A 138 14.13 -14.19 -8.23
N CYS A 139 13.64 -13.39 -9.18
CA CYS A 139 13.64 -11.93 -9.07
C CYS A 139 12.74 -11.46 -7.90
N TYR A 140 11.57 -12.03 -7.74
CA TYR A 140 10.71 -11.72 -6.59
C TYR A 140 11.35 -12.13 -5.25
N VAL A 141 11.98 -13.32 -5.21
CA VAL A 141 12.69 -13.77 -4.00
C VAL A 141 13.85 -12.83 -3.65
N ARG A 142 14.66 -12.40 -4.63
CA ARG A 142 15.73 -11.42 -4.41
C ARG A 142 15.19 -10.10 -3.87
N ALA A 143 14.05 -9.64 -4.34
CA ALA A 143 13.45 -8.39 -3.87
C ALA A 143 12.91 -8.45 -2.43
N LEU A 144 12.79 -9.65 -1.83
CA LEU A 144 12.50 -9.79 -0.39
C LEU A 144 13.65 -9.36 0.51
N ASP A 145 14.89 -9.34 -0.01
CA ASP A 145 16.10 -8.95 0.75
C ASP A 145 16.25 -7.41 0.81
N SER A 146 15.38 -6.65 0.15
CA SER A 146 15.43 -5.18 0.14
C SER A 146 15.36 -4.59 1.54
N GLU A 147 16.13 -3.53 1.80
CA GLU A 147 16.00 -2.72 3.01
C GLU A 147 14.70 -1.90 3.05
N ASP A 148 14.12 -1.58 1.87
CA ASP A 148 12.84 -0.90 1.76
C ASP A 148 11.67 -1.86 2.05
N GLU A 149 10.93 -1.58 3.14
CA GLU A 149 9.76 -2.36 3.54
C GLU A 149 8.67 -2.40 2.46
N ASN A 150 8.51 -1.32 1.69
CA ASN A 150 7.52 -1.30 0.61
C ASN A 150 7.88 -2.28 -0.50
N ILE A 151 9.17 -2.39 -0.85
CA ILE A 151 9.64 -3.33 -1.86
C ILE A 151 9.48 -4.76 -1.35
N ARG A 152 9.86 -5.05 -0.09
CA ARG A 152 9.65 -6.37 0.53
C ARG A 152 8.18 -6.77 0.51
N ASN A 153 7.28 -5.88 0.92
CA ASN A 153 5.84 -6.14 0.92
C ASN A 153 5.29 -6.42 -0.49
N ARG A 154 5.73 -5.67 -1.48
CA ARG A 154 5.35 -5.85 -2.89
C ARG A 154 5.91 -7.16 -3.46
N ALA A 155 7.13 -7.52 -3.14
CA ALA A 155 7.74 -8.80 -3.54
C ALA A 155 6.99 -9.99 -2.91
N ALA A 156 6.68 -9.91 -1.62
CA ALA A 156 5.87 -10.89 -0.92
C ALA A 156 4.47 -11.04 -1.52
N ASP A 157 3.84 -9.93 -1.94
CA ASP A 157 2.55 -9.93 -2.63
C ASP A 157 2.63 -10.64 -3.99
N SER A 158 3.68 -10.35 -4.76
CA SER A 158 3.92 -11.01 -6.05
C SER A 158 4.13 -12.51 -5.90
N LEU A 159 4.91 -12.95 -4.88
CA LEU A 159 5.14 -14.35 -4.57
C LEU A 159 3.87 -15.05 -4.08
N PHE A 160 3.10 -14.39 -3.22
CA PHE A 160 1.78 -14.89 -2.82
C PHE A 160 0.90 -15.15 -4.03
N GLY A 161 0.79 -14.18 -4.94
CA GLY A 161 0.02 -14.32 -6.18
C GLY A 161 0.56 -15.42 -7.10
N PHE A 162 1.88 -15.52 -7.22
CA PHE A 162 2.56 -16.54 -8.04
C PHE A 162 2.22 -17.96 -7.56
N TYR A 163 2.41 -18.24 -6.26
CA TYR A 163 2.12 -19.58 -5.71
C TYR A 163 0.63 -19.88 -5.62
N THR A 164 -0.21 -18.87 -5.39
CA THR A 164 -1.67 -19.03 -5.41
C THR A 164 -2.18 -19.45 -6.79
N ARG A 165 -1.66 -18.87 -7.88
CA ARG A 165 -2.01 -19.28 -9.25
C ARG A 165 -1.61 -20.72 -9.57
N LYS A 166 -0.61 -21.23 -8.88
CA LYS A 166 -0.14 -22.63 -8.98
C LYS A 166 -0.83 -23.58 -8.00
N GLU A 167 -1.81 -23.09 -7.23
CA GLU A 167 -2.49 -23.85 -6.18
C GLU A 167 -1.55 -24.41 -5.10
N GLN A 168 -0.36 -23.78 -4.94
CA GLN A 168 0.62 -24.11 -3.91
C GLN A 168 0.37 -23.23 -2.66
N TYR A 169 -0.77 -23.47 -2.01
CA TYR A 169 -1.30 -22.61 -0.96
C TYR A 169 -0.43 -22.56 0.29
N GLU A 170 0.23 -23.66 0.66
CA GLU A 170 1.16 -23.71 1.80
C GLU A 170 2.35 -22.76 1.57
N LYS A 171 2.92 -22.77 0.36
CA LYS A 171 3.99 -21.84 0.00
C LYS A 171 3.50 -20.39 -0.06
N ALA A 172 2.31 -20.16 -0.59
CA ALA A 172 1.73 -18.82 -0.60
C ALA A 172 1.54 -18.28 0.84
N GLU A 173 1.11 -19.13 1.77
CA GLU A 173 0.90 -18.78 3.17
C GLU A 173 2.21 -18.34 3.88
N GLU A 174 3.36 -18.95 3.54
CA GLU A 174 4.66 -18.57 4.11
C GLU A 174 4.99 -17.10 3.88
N TYR A 175 4.66 -16.55 2.71
CA TYR A 175 4.94 -15.16 2.36
C TYR A 175 4.08 -14.15 3.11
N LEU A 176 2.98 -14.57 3.76
CA LEU A 176 2.17 -13.70 4.60
C LEU A 176 2.93 -13.17 5.82
N ASN A 177 3.99 -13.86 6.25
CA ASN A 177 4.82 -13.42 7.36
C ASN A 177 5.64 -12.14 7.06
N ASN A 178 5.77 -11.78 5.78
CA ASN A 178 6.43 -10.54 5.37
C ASN A 178 5.53 -9.30 5.57
N PHE A 179 4.21 -9.49 5.74
CA PHE A 179 3.29 -8.40 6.02
C PHE A 179 3.14 -8.18 7.52
N SER A 180 3.00 -6.93 7.93
CA SER A 180 2.65 -6.59 9.31
C SER A 180 1.36 -7.33 9.72
N SER A 181 1.30 -7.80 10.97
CA SER A 181 0.09 -8.41 11.53
C SER A 181 -1.11 -7.46 11.55
N GLN A 182 -0.86 -6.15 11.53
CA GLN A 182 -1.89 -5.11 11.49
C GLN A 182 -2.39 -4.80 10.07
N ASN A 183 -1.74 -5.34 9.03
CA ASN A 183 -2.12 -5.08 7.65
C ASN A 183 -3.41 -5.86 7.30
N PRO A 184 -4.52 -5.19 6.93
CA PRO A 184 -5.77 -5.86 6.55
C PRO A 184 -5.59 -6.81 5.35
N GLU A 185 -4.67 -6.49 4.43
CA GLU A 185 -4.37 -7.35 3.27
C GLU A 185 -3.77 -8.68 3.68
N ARG A 186 -2.95 -8.73 4.74
CA ARG A 186 -2.47 -9.99 5.30
C ARG A 186 -3.62 -10.89 5.72
N LYS A 187 -4.57 -10.35 6.50
CA LYS A 187 -5.75 -11.09 6.98
C LYS A 187 -6.63 -11.54 5.81
N ARG A 188 -6.86 -10.67 4.81
CA ARG A 188 -7.65 -11.02 3.62
C ARG A 188 -7.02 -12.18 2.84
N LYS A 189 -5.71 -12.15 2.64
CA LYS A 189 -4.95 -13.22 1.98
C LYS A 189 -4.98 -14.51 2.78
N GLN A 190 -4.85 -14.41 4.11
CA GLN A 190 -4.96 -15.55 5.01
C GLN A 190 -6.33 -16.22 4.91
N ALA A 191 -7.41 -15.42 4.93
CA ALA A 191 -8.78 -15.92 4.76
C ALA A 191 -8.98 -16.62 3.41
N PHE A 192 -8.36 -16.07 2.36
CA PHE A 192 -8.37 -16.70 1.04
C PHE A 192 -7.67 -18.07 1.07
N ILE A 193 -6.48 -18.19 1.67
CA ILE A 193 -5.78 -19.48 1.83
C ILE A 193 -6.67 -20.47 2.60
N TYR A 194 -7.26 -20.05 3.72
CA TYR A 194 -8.18 -20.88 4.50
C TYR A 194 -9.33 -21.44 3.63
N SER A 195 -9.94 -20.59 2.79
CA SER A 195 -11.02 -21.02 1.90
C SER A 195 -10.58 -22.05 0.84
N LYS A 196 -9.30 -22.04 0.46
CA LYS A 196 -8.73 -22.96 -0.53
C LYS A 196 -8.16 -24.26 0.06
N THR A 197 -7.89 -24.25 1.37
CA THR A 197 -7.29 -25.38 2.08
C THR A 197 -8.27 -26.11 3.01
N ASN A 198 -9.57 -26.00 2.73
CA ASN A 198 -10.68 -26.63 3.49
C ASN A 198 -10.76 -26.19 4.97
N ARG A 199 -10.17 -25.05 5.31
CA ARG A 199 -10.27 -24.40 6.63
C ARG A 199 -11.43 -23.39 6.60
N VAL A 200 -12.65 -23.88 6.30
CA VAL A 200 -13.80 -23.05 5.95
C VAL A 200 -14.26 -22.18 7.13
N HIS A 201 -14.26 -22.73 8.33
CA HIS A 201 -14.63 -21.98 9.55
C HIS A 201 -13.67 -20.82 9.81
N GLU A 202 -12.36 -21.05 9.70
CA GLU A 202 -11.32 -20.02 9.86
C GLU A 202 -11.40 -18.97 8.75
N ALA A 203 -11.80 -19.36 7.53
CA ALA A 203 -12.01 -18.42 6.44
C ALA A 203 -13.17 -17.47 6.74
N TYR A 204 -14.33 -17.99 7.16
CA TYR A 204 -15.46 -17.17 7.57
C TYR A 204 -15.08 -16.23 8.70
N LYS A 205 -14.51 -16.75 9.79
CA LYS A 205 -14.07 -15.95 10.95
C LYS A 205 -13.17 -14.79 10.50
N ALA A 206 -12.17 -15.06 9.67
CA ALA A 206 -11.24 -14.02 9.21
C ALA A 206 -11.90 -12.97 8.31
N TYR A 207 -12.84 -13.35 7.44
CA TYR A 207 -13.60 -12.40 6.62
C TYR A 207 -14.58 -11.58 7.46
N GLU A 208 -15.27 -12.19 8.42
CA GLU A 208 -16.18 -11.50 9.34
C GLU A 208 -15.44 -10.48 10.22
N GLU A 209 -14.26 -10.83 10.72
CA GLU A 209 -13.39 -9.90 11.45
C GLU A 209 -12.93 -8.72 10.57
N LEU A 210 -12.67 -8.95 9.26
CA LEU A 210 -12.36 -7.88 8.31
C LEU A 210 -13.59 -7.00 8.06
N LEU A 211 -14.77 -7.61 7.94
CA LEU A 211 -16.02 -6.89 7.77
C LEU A 211 -16.28 -5.97 8.96
N PHE A 212 -16.14 -6.49 10.18
CA PHE A 212 -16.33 -5.74 11.42
C PHE A 212 -15.31 -4.59 11.57
N SER A 213 -14.02 -4.86 11.35
CA SER A 213 -12.99 -3.84 11.41
C SER A 213 -13.14 -2.80 10.29
N GLY A 214 -13.63 -3.21 9.13
CA GLY A 214 -13.98 -2.33 8.01
C GLY A 214 -15.07 -1.34 8.37
N TYR A 215 -16.12 -1.80 9.04
CA TYR A 215 -17.16 -0.92 9.58
C TYR A 215 -16.57 0.11 10.55
N GLN A 216 -15.76 -0.33 11.51
CA GLN A 216 -15.15 0.58 12.49
C GLN A 216 -14.32 1.65 11.81
N MET A 217 -13.48 1.27 10.86
CA MET A 217 -12.65 2.20 10.09
C MET A 217 -13.50 3.21 9.32
N MET A 218 -14.51 2.73 8.59
CA MET A 218 -15.41 3.60 7.82
C MET A 218 -16.18 4.56 8.74
N SER A 219 -16.68 4.10 9.89
CA SER A 219 -17.36 4.97 10.86
C SER A 219 -16.47 6.09 11.34
N ILE A 220 -15.21 5.82 11.68
CA ILE A 220 -14.24 6.84 12.09
C ILE A 220 -14.00 7.84 10.97
N VAL A 221 -13.83 7.37 9.72
CA VAL A 221 -13.61 8.25 8.57
C VAL A 221 -14.84 9.12 8.29
N PHE A 222 -16.05 8.56 8.32
CA PHE A 222 -17.28 9.34 8.18
C PHE A 222 -17.39 10.42 9.24
N GLN A 223 -17.13 10.08 10.51
CA GLN A 223 -17.15 11.03 11.61
C GLN A 223 -16.10 12.14 11.42
N SER A 224 -14.90 11.78 10.98
CA SER A 224 -13.85 12.77 10.73
C SER A 224 -14.22 13.76 9.62
N ILE A 225 -14.79 13.26 8.51
CA ILE A 225 -15.25 14.11 7.41
C ILE A 225 -16.43 14.98 7.87
N TYR A 226 -17.35 14.41 8.67
CA TYR A 226 -18.45 15.16 9.26
C TYR A 226 -17.96 16.34 10.10
N MET A 227 -16.99 16.13 10.99
CA MET A 227 -16.42 17.20 11.82
C MET A 227 -15.79 18.32 11.00
N LEU A 228 -15.05 17.99 9.93
CA LEU A 228 -14.52 18.96 8.99
C LEU A 228 -15.64 19.74 8.28
N THR A 229 -16.68 19.04 7.84
CA THR A 229 -17.84 19.64 7.16
C THR A 229 -18.59 20.62 8.06
N MET A 230 -18.74 20.28 9.35
CA MET A 230 -19.34 21.19 10.35
C MET A 230 -18.48 22.42 10.60
N HIS A 231 -17.14 22.27 10.65
CA HIS A 231 -16.22 23.40 10.72
C HIS A 231 -16.38 24.35 9.52
N ASP A 232 -16.55 23.80 8.32
CA ASP A 232 -16.75 24.55 7.07
C ASP A 232 -18.18 25.11 6.94
N LYS A 233 -19.08 24.82 7.90
CA LYS A 233 -20.49 25.24 7.95
C LYS A 233 -21.34 24.75 6.76
N ASP A 234 -20.94 23.65 6.13
CA ASP A 234 -21.70 22.99 5.06
C ASP A 234 -22.73 22.03 5.66
N ARG A 235 -23.85 22.59 6.11
CA ARG A 235 -24.92 21.84 6.79
C ARG A 235 -25.57 20.77 5.94
N GLU A 236 -25.71 21.02 4.64
CA GLU A 236 -26.35 20.07 3.72
C GLU A 236 -25.50 18.80 3.60
N LYS A 237 -24.20 18.99 3.42
CA LYS A 237 -23.25 17.88 3.37
C LYS A 237 -23.14 17.15 4.72
N ALA A 238 -23.15 17.89 5.84
CA ALA A 238 -23.14 17.29 7.19
C ALA A 238 -24.35 16.37 7.40
N HIS A 239 -25.57 16.84 7.06
CA HIS A 239 -26.78 16.03 7.11
C HIS A 239 -26.67 14.78 6.22
N MET A 240 -26.20 14.94 5.00
CA MET A 240 -25.98 13.80 4.09
C MET A 240 -25.02 12.76 4.69
N LEU A 241 -23.93 13.20 5.36
CA LEU A 241 -22.97 12.30 6.00
C LEU A 241 -23.58 11.53 7.17
N VAL A 242 -24.39 12.19 8.01
CA VAL A 242 -25.14 11.52 9.09
C VAL A 242 -26.04 10.44 8.53
N GLU A 243 -26.80 10.72 7.48
CA GLU A 243 -27.68 9.73 6.84
C GLU A 243 -26.90 8.57 6.21
N LYS A 244 -25.71 8.83 5.65
CA LYS A 244 -24.82 7.77 5.15
C LYS A 244 -24.27 6.90 6.28
N GLN A 245 -23.91 7.51 7.40
CA GLN A 245 -23.38 6.79 8.57
C GLN A 245 -24.46 5.91 9.22
N ARG A 246 -25.72 6.40 9.31
CA ARG A 246 -26.87 5.61 9.74
C ARG A 246 -27.08 4.37 8.87
N LYS A 247 -27.06 4.56 7.54
CA LYS A 247 -27.20 3.45 6.58
C LYS A 247 -26.02 2.47 6.69
N LEU A 248 -24.81 2.97 6.93
CA LEU A 248 -23.64 2.12 7.15
C LEU A 248 -23.86 1.21 8.37
N ALA A 249 -24.29 1.77 9.51
CA ALA A 249 -24.56 0.99 10.71
C ALA A 249 -25.65 -0.08 10.46
N ASN A 250 -26.69 0.25 9.70
CA ASN A 250 -27.74 -0.70 9.33
C ASN A 250 -27.22 -1.82 8.42
N ILE A 251 -26.46 -1.52 7.36
CA ILE A 251 -25.90 -2.52 6.44
C ILE A 251 -25.00 -3.54 7.17
N PHE A 252 -24.32 -3.09 8.22
CA PHE A 252 -23.42 -3.93 9.01
C PHE A 252 -24.08 -4.52 10.27
N ASP A 253 -25.40 -4.44 10.40
CA ASP A 253 -26.19 -4.93 11.54
C ASP A 253 -25.69 -4.44 12.91
N MET A 254 -25.18 -3.20 12.97
CA MET A 254 -24.63 -2.64 14.21
C MET A 254 -25.68 -2.27 15.26
N GLY A 255 -26.95 -2.38 14.93
CA GLY A 255 -28.09 -2.15 15.82
C GLY A 255 -28.50 -0.68 15.97
N GLU A 256 -29.70 -0.50 16.53
CA GLU A 256 -30.42 0.78 16.62
C GLU A 256 -29.62 1.89 17.33
N TYR A 257 -28.82 1.54 18.34
CA TYR A 257 -27.96 2.52 19.02
C TYR A 257 -26.98 3.19 18.04
N ASN A 258 -26.26 2.40 17.27
CA ASN A 258 -25.27 2.92 16.31
C ASN A 258 -25.93 3.65 15.14
N GLU A 259 -27.11 3.22 14.71
CA GLU A 259 -27.89 3.92 13.68
C GLU A 259 -28.39 5.28 14.16
N THR A 260 -28.73 5.40 15.44
CA THR A 260 -29.34 6.61 16.00
C THR A 260 -28.29 7.61 16.48
N SER A 261 -27.24 7.15 17.17
CA SER A 261 -26.24 7.99 17.84
C SER A 261 -25.50 8.93 16.88
N CYS A 262 -25.34 8.55 15.60
CA CYS A 262 -24.66 9.39 14.59
C CYS A 262 -25.39 10.71 14.33
N GLY A 263 -26.67 10.84 14.66
CA GLY A 263 -27.46 12.06 14.48
C GLY A 263 -27.42 13.04 15.66
N LEU A 264 -26.95 12.60 16.84
CA LEU A 264 -27.03 13.41 18.07
C LEU A 264 -26.25 14.73 17.99
N ASP A 265 -25.01 14.67 17.51
CA ASP A 265 -24.18 15.87 17.41
C ASP A 265 -24.77 16.86 16.40
N PHE A 266 -25.27 16.40 15.26
CA PHE A 266 -25.88 17.26 14.26
C PHE A 266 -27.12 17.97 14.82
N ALA A 267 -28.04 17.24 15.46
CA ALA A 267 -29.23 17.83 16.07
C ALA A 267 -28.86 18.83 17.18
N THR A 268 -27.81 18.55 17.95
CA THR A 268 -27.29 19.42 19.00
C THR A 268 -26.69 20.72 18.44
N GLN A 269 -25.90 20.64 17.40
CA GLN A 269 -25.30 21.81 16.71
C GLN A 269 -26.36 22.69 16.05
N GLU A 270 -27.42 22.11 15.51
CA GLU A 270 -28.57 22.82 15.00
C GLU A 270 -29.49 23.39 16.10
N LYS A 271 -29.26 23.00 17.36
CA LYS A 271 -30.11 23.32 18.51
C LYS A 271 -31.57 22.90 18.31
N ASP A 272 -31.77 21.82 17.55
CA ASP A 272 -33.09 21.24 17.34
C ASP A 272 -33.48 20.43 18.59
N VAL A 273 -34.33 21.04 19.42
CA VAL A 273 -34.73 20.48 20.71
C VAL A 273 -35.45 19.13 20.53
N GLU A 274 -36.38 19.03 19.58
CA GLU A 274 -37.17 17.80 19.40
C GLU A 274 -36.31 16.68 18.82
N ALA A 275 -35.53 16.94 17.78
CA ALA A 275 -34.64 15.95 17.19
C ALA A 275 -33.57 15.47 18.19
N THR A 276 -33.03 16.37 19.03
CA THR A 276 -32.04 16.01 20.05
C THR A 276 -32.65 15.09 21.10
N ILE A 277 -33.85 15.44 21.64
CA ILE A 277 -34.53 14.63 22.66
C ILE A 277 -34.94 13.27 22.10
N GLU A 278 -35.51 13.24 20.90
CA GLU A 278 -35.89 11.98 20.25
C GLU A 278 -34.70 11.05 20.04
N THR A 279 -33.55 11.62 19.67
CA THR A 279 -32.29 10.87 19.51
C THR A 279 -31.81 10.32 20.85
N MET A 280 -31.80 11.14 21.92
CA MET A 280 -31.43 10.71 23.27
C MET A 280 -32.32 9.60 23.80
N GLU A 281 -33.62 9.71 23.64
CA GLU A 281 -34.62 8.69 24.07
C GLU A 281 -34.36 7.36 23.34
N LYS A 282 -34.15 7.40 22.02
CA LYS A 282 -33.84 6.20 21.23
C LYS A 282 -32.50 5.56 21.63
N MET A 283 -31.50 6.38 21.90
CA MET A 283 -30.20 5.88 22.37
C MET A 283 -30.35 5.16 23.71
N LEU A 284 -31.06 5.76 24.69
CA LEU A 284 -31.32 5.12 26.00
C LEU A 284 -32.11 3.86 25.87
N ALA A 285 -33.16 3.86 25.05
CA ALA A 285 -34.01 2.69 24.82
C ALA A 285 -33.26 1.52 24.15
N SER A 286 -32.26 1.82 23.35
CA SER A 286 -31.48 0.82 22.60
C SER A 286 -30.20 0.36 23.32
N ILE A 287 -29.87 0.90 24.50
CA ILE A 287 -28.66 0.50 25.26
C ILE A 287 -28.58 -0.99 25.53
N GLY A 288 -29.66 -1.60 25.95
CA GLY A 288 -29.73 -3.05 26.19
C GLY A 288 -29.47 -3.91 24.94
N LYS A 289 -29.52 -3.29 23.77
CA LYS A 289 -29.28 -3.92 22.46
C LYS A 289 -27.93 -3.47 21.82
N LEU A 290 -27.10 -2.72 22.54
CA LEU A 290 -25.86 -2.15 22.05
C LEU A 290 -24.93 -3.19 21.40
N CYS A 291 -24.99 -4.42 21.86
CA CYS A 291 -24.15 -5.52 21.40
C CYS A 291 -24.93 -6.58 20.59
N ASP A 292 -26.15 -6.27 20.12
CA ASP A 292 -26.96 -7.24 19.36
C ASP A 292 -26.32 -7.61 18.02
N PHE A 293 -25.40 -6.80 17.49
CA PHE A 293 -24.58 -7.16 16.32
C PHE A 293 -23.84 -8.50 16.51
N THR A 294 -23.52 -8.89 17.75
CA THR A 294 -22.89 -10.19 18.05
C THR A 294 -23.78 -11.39 17.75
N LYS A 295 -25.09 -11.18 17.53
CA LYS A 295 -26.08 -12.19 17.17
C LYS A 295 -26.40 -12.17 15.67
N SER A 296 -25.82 -11.24 14.92
CA SER A 296 -26.04 -11.13 13.48
C SER A 296 -25.40 -12.29 12.74
N ALA A 297 -26.05 -12.77 11.68
CA ALA A 297 -25.50 -13.76 10.75
C ALA A 297 -24.25 -13.26 10.02
N LEU A 298 -23.98 -11.94 10.02
CA LEU A 298 -22.75 -11.37 9.45
C LEU A 298 -21.50 -11.68 10.29
N TYR A 299 -21.67 -12.15 11.53
CA TYR A 299 -20.59 -12.38 12.50
C TYR A 299 -20.73 -13.73 13.21
N GLU A 300 -21.36 -14.70 12.54
CA GLU A 300 -21.71 -16.02 13.12
C GLU A 300 -20.50 -16.83 13.59
N HIS A 301 -19.36 -16.66 12.89
CA HIS A 301 -18.14 -17.40 13.20
C HIS A 301 -17.17 -16.63 14.11
N MET A 302 -17.51 -15.37 14.46
CA MET A 302 -16.74 -14.59 15.41
C MET A 302 -17.04 -14.99 16.85
N GLU A 303 -16.03 -15.03 17.68
CA GLU A 303 -16.20 -15.28 19.11
C GLU A 303 -16.22 -13.95 19.88
N PHE A 304 -17.34 -13.66 20.52
CA PHE A 304 -17.49 -12.49 21.37
C PHE A 304 -17.46 -12.90 22.84
N LYS A 305 -16.83 -12.08 23.67
CA LYS A 305 -16.88 -12.27 25.12
C LYS A 305 -18.28 -11.95 25.60
N GLU A 306 -18.76 -12.77 26.56
CA GLU A 306 -20.02 -12.50 27.22
C GLU A 306 -20.00 -11.12 27.91
N ILE A 307 -21.02 -10.32 27.62
CA ILE A 307 -21.17 -8.98 28.17
C ILE A 307 -22.16 -9.02 29.31
N LYS A 308 -21.68 -8.65 30.49
CA LYS A 308 -22.47 -8.68 31.71
C LYS A 308 -23.45 -7.51 31.77
N GLU A 309 -24.56 -7.69 32.52
CA GLU A 309 -25.59 -6.68 32.68
C GLU A 309 -25.04 -5.36 33.27
N GLU A 310 -24.05 -5.44 34.17
CA GLU A 310 -23.42 -4.25 34.76
C GLU A 310 -22.78 -3.32 33.69
N PHE A 311 -22.40 -3.87 32.54
CA PHE A 311 -21.89 -3.06 31.41
C PHE A 311 -22.98 -2.14 30.88
N PHE A 312 -24.17 -2.64 30.63
CA PHE A 312 -25.28 -1.85 30.07
C PHE A 312 -25.77 -0.81 31.05
N ILE A 313 -25.87 -1.15 32.34
CA ILE A 313 -26.18 -0.20 33.41
C ILE A 313 -25.18 0.96 33.43
N ARG A 314 -23.89 0.65 33.41
CA ARG A 314 -22.83 1.67 33.37
C ARG A 314 -22.91 2.55 32.12
N GLN A 315 -23.20 1.96 30.96
CA GLN A 315 -23.35 2.74 29.73
C GLN A 315 -24.57 3.68 29.80
N GLN A 316 -25.67 3.24 30.40
CA GLN A 316 -26.84 4.07 30.61
C GLN A 316 -26.52 5.25 31.55
N GLU A 317 -25.85 4.99 32.66
CA GLU A 317 -25.43 6.03 33.60
C GLU A 317 -24.49 7.05 32.93
N ASN A 318 -23.52 6.59 32.15
CA ASN A 318 -22.61 7.45 31.40
C ASN A 318 -23.34 8.34 30.39
N LEU A 319 -24.30 7.78 29.65
CA LEU A 319 -25.10 8.56 28.71
C LEU A 319 -25.95 9.61 29.41
N LEU A 320 -26.62 9.25 30.50
CA LEU A 320 -27.40 10.20 31.28
C LEU A 320 -26.51 11.31 31.87
N ALA A 321 -25.30 10.97 32.31
CA ALA A 321 -24.35 11.97 32.77
C ALA A 321 -23.94 12.94 31.64
N CYS A 322 -23.68 12.43 30.41
CA CYS A 322 -23.44 13.27 29.25
C CYS A 322 -24.63 14.16 28.92
N PHE A 323 -25.85 13.62 28.94
CA PHE A 323 -27.07 14.38 28.60
C PHE A 323 -27.43 15.45 29.63
N ARG A 324 -26.90 15.37 30.85
CA ARG A 324 -27.00 16.40 31.90
C ARG A 324 -26.06 17.57 31.73
N ASP A 325 -25.13 17.49 30.78
CA ASP A 325 -24.15 18.57 30.56
C ASP A 325 -24.84 19.86 30.09
N GLU A 326 -24.87 20.84 30.98
CA GLU A 326 -25.54 22.12 30.72
C GLU A 326 -24.79 23.01 29.71
N GLU A 327 -23.50 22.82 29.54
CA GLU A 327 -22.74 23.57 28.53
C GLU A 327 -23.19 23.16 27.12
N THR A 328 -23.35 21.89 26.88
CA THR A 328 -23.79 21.34 25.61
C THR A 328 -25.30 21.43 25.40
N TYR A 329 -26.09 21.09 26.41
CA TYR A 329 -27.54 20.91 26.29
C TYR A 329 -28.39 21.96 27.01
N GLY A 330 -27.78 23.01 27.53
CA GLY A 330 -28.48 24.05 28.25
C GLY A 330 -29.59 24.78 27.47
N TYR A 331 -29.57 24.72 26.14
CA TYR A 331 -30.64 25.25 25.29
C TYR A 331 -31.95 24.48 25.42
N MET A 332 -31.91 23.24 25.96
CA MET A 332 -33.08 22.40 26.20
C MET A 332 -33.73 22.57 27.58
N LYS A 333 -33.19 23.43 28.47
CA LYS A 333 -33.68 23.60 29.84
C LYS A 333 -35.19 23.90 29.99
N LYS A 334 -35.83 24.47 28.96
CA LYS A 334 -37.25 24.76 28.95
C LYS A 334 -38.12 23.56 28.54
N SER A 335 -37.52 22.48 28.02
CA SER A 335 -38.21 21.29 27.60
C SER A 335 -38.49 20.40 28.81
N LYS A 336 -39.76 20.10 29.05
CA LYS A 336 -40.20 19.16 30.10
C LYS A 336 -39.67 17.74 29.80
N ARG A 337 -39.74 17.31 28.55
CA ARG A 337 -39.25 15.98 28.13
C ARG A 337 -37.79 15.80 28.49
N TRP A 338 -36.94 16.80 28.21
CA TRP A 338 -35.52 16.73 28.55
C TRP A 338 -35.32 16.66 30.08
N GLN A 339 -36.03 17.51 30.83
CA GLN A 339 -35.97 17.50 32.31
C GLN A 339 -36.33 16.14 32.89
N GLU A 340 -37.41 15.50 32.36
CA GLU A 340 -37.84 14.17 32.77
C GLU A 340 -36.82 13.11 32.43
N LEU A 341 -36.24 13.17 31.20
CA LEU A 341 -35.24 12.23 30.72
C LEU A 341 -33.95 12.27 31.57
N VAL A 342 -33.41 13.46 31.88
CA VAL A 342 -32.18 13.58 32.67
C VAL A 342 -32.36 13.41 34.17
N SER A 343 -33.62 13.50 34.66
CA SER A 343 -33.99 13.24 36.05
C SER A 343 -34.24 11.78 36.37
N SER A 344 -34.37 10.94 35.33
CA SER A 344 -34.53 9.50 35.50
C SER A 344 -33.24 8.92 36.10
N ASN A 345 -33.42 8.13 37.18
CA ASN A 345 -32.32 7.44 37.88
C ASN A 345 -31.88 6.20 37.13
#